data_998e91979e449a5ac6dbe19509a64d32
#
_entry.id   998e91979e449a5ac6dbe19509a64d32
#
_cell.length_a   1.000
_cell.length_b   1.000
_cell.length_c   1.000
_cell.angle_alpha   90.00
_cell.angle_beta   90.00
_cell.angle_gamma   90.00
#
_symmetry.space_group_name_H-M   'P 1'
#
loop_
_entity.id
_entity.type
_entity.pdbx_description
1 polymer ?
#
loop_
_entity_poly.entity_id
_entity_poly.type
_entity_poly.pdbx_seq_one_letter_code
_entity_poly.pdbx_strand_id
1 'polypeptide(L)'
;MSYTPRLKEKYRNEIKQTLQERFNYKSVMSVPKLEKIVLSQGMGDAVSDKKLIDSAAADLSRIAGQKAITTISKKDISNFKLRKGMPIGTKVTLRGDRMYDFLDRLLSVALPRTRDFRGINPKGFDGRGNFNLGIKEHIIFPEIDIDKVNRILGMDITFITLADSDEEAKSLLDAFGFPFVKK
;
A
#
# COMPACT_ATOMS: atom_id res chain seq x y z
N MET A 1 0.64 -7.95 28.17
CA MET A 1 1.53 -8.30 27.03
C MET A 1 1.32 -7.26 25.96
N SER A 2 2.37 -6.62 25.45
CA SER A 2 2.25 -5.67 24.35
C SER A 2 2.03 -6.46 23.06
N TYR A 3 0.97 -6.13 22.32
CA TYR A 3 0.71 -6.71 21.00
C TYR A 3 1.86 -6.44 20.04
N THR A 4 2.36 -7.47 19.38
CA THR A 4 3.35 -7.35 18.31
C THR A 4 2.82 -8.02 17.05
N PRO A 5 2.78 -7.33 15.90
CA PRO A 5 2.31 -7.89 14.64
C PRO A 5 3.13 -9.11 14.21
N ARG A 6 2.46 -10.15 13.73
CA ARG A 6 3.07 -11.42 13.29
C ARG A 6 4.18 -11.22 12.26
N LEU A 7 3.96 -10.38 11.25
CA LEU A 7 4.97 -10.11 10.22
C LEU A 7 6.16 -9.30 10.73
N LYS A 8 5.99 -8.49 11.78
CA LYS A 8 7.10 -7.79 12.44
C LYS A 8 8.01 -8.77 13.17
N GLU A 9 7.43 -9.75 13.86
CA GLU A 9 8.19 -10.82 14.51
C GLU A 9 8.91 -11.69 13.47
N LYS A 10 8.21 -12.11 12.41
CA LYS A 10 8.80 -12.85 11.29
C LYS A 10 9.99 -12.11 10.67
N TYR A 11 9.86 -10.79 10.47
CA TYR A 11 10.97 -9.98 9.96
C TYR A 11 12.18 -10.03 10.88
N ARG A 12 11.97 -9.90 12.20
CA ARG A 12 13.07 -9.87 13.18
C ARG A 12 13.79 -11.19 13.31
N ASN A 13 13.03 -12.29 13.34
CA ASN A 13 13.55 -13.61 13.68
C ASN A 13 14.09 -14.38 12.46
N GLU A 14 13.48 -14.21 11.28
CA GLU A 14 13.77 -15.03 10.10
C GLU A 14 14.29 -14.18 8.93
N ILE A 15 13.48 -13.21 8.46
CA ILE A 15 13.75 -12.51 7.19
C ILE A 15 15.06 -11.76 7.23
N LYS A 16 15.36 -11.11 8.36
CA LYS A 16 16.58 -10.32 8.54
C LYS A 16 17.84 -11.15 8.38
N GLN A 17 17.89 -12.35 8.95
CA GLN A 17 19.01 -13.27 8.84
C GLN A 17 19.15 -13.80 7.41
N THR A 18 18.06 -14.26 6.82
CA THR A 18 18.04 -14.78 5.45
C THR A 18 18.54 -13.77 4.42
N LEU A 19 18.11 -12.50 4.56
CA LEU A 19 18.57 -11.42 3.66
C LEU A 19 20.04 -11.07 3.91
N GLN A 20 20.49 -11.07 5.17
CA GLN A 20 21.88 -10.82 5.50
C GLN A 20 22.82 -11.85 4.87
N GLU A 21 22.47 -13.12 4.93
CA GLU A 21 23.25 -14.22 4.33
C GLU A 21 23.22 -14.16 2.79
N ARG A 22 22.03 -13.88 2.21
CA ARG A 22 21.85 -13.86 0.76
C ARG A 22 22.66 -12.77 0.07
N PHE A 23 22.71 -11.57 0.67
CA PHE A 23 23.38 -10.40 0.08
C PHE A 23 24.72 -10.07 0.75
N ASN A 24 25.18 -10.89 1.71
CA ASN A 24 26.45 -10.73 2.41
C ASN A 24 26.67 -9.32 3.02
N TYR A 25 25.62 -8.77 3.66
CA TYR A 25 25.75 -7.46 4.31
C TYR A 25 26.73 -7.49 5.47
N LYS A 26 27.66 -6.53 5.46
CA LYS A 26 28.67 -6.37 6.54
C LYS A 26 28.05 -6.00 7.88
N SER A 27 26.93 -5.30 7.87
CA SER A 27 26.22 -4.86 9.07
C SER A 27 24.77 -5.28 9.04
N VAL A 28 24.25 -5.70 10.18
CA VAL A 28 22.85 -6.02 10.41
C VAL A 28 21.93 -4.80 10.16
N MET A 29 22.47 -3.58 10.26
CA MET A 29 21.73 -2.33 10.03
C MET A 29 21.58 -2.01 8.55
N SER A 30 22.39 -2.59 7.67
CA SER A 30 22.30 -2.42 6.22
C SER A 30 21.24 -3.33 5.58
N VAL A 31 20.68 -4.27 6.35
CA VAL A 31 19.64 -5.17 5.84
C VAL A 31 18.38 -4.37 5.49
N PRO A 32 17.83 -4.51 4.27
CA PRO A 32 16.66 -3.77 3.84
C PRO A 32 15.46 -4.05 4.73
N LYS A 33 14.70 -3.00 5.02
CA LYS A 33 13.47 -3.07 5.81
C LYS A 33 12.37 -2.25 5.17
N LEU A 34 11.13 -2.61 5.46
CA LEU A 34 9.97 -1.80 5.08
C LEU A 34 9.93 -0.55 5.98
N GLU A 35 9.93 0.64 5.37
CA GLU A 35 9.90 1.91 6.09
C GLU A 35 8.47 2.39 6.33
N LYS A 36 7.67 2.40 5.26
CA LYS A 36 6.27 2.84 5.27
C LYS A 36 5.48 2.24 4.12
N ILE A 37 4.16 2.17 4.31
CA ILE A 37 3.21 1.88 3.24
C ILE A 37 2.34 3.12 3.05
N VAL A 38 2.18 3.53 1.80
CA VAL A 38 1.34 4.66 1.43
C VAL A 38 0.16 4.15 0.63
N LEU A 39 -1.04 4.45 1.11
CA LEU A 39 -2.28 4.17 0.41
C LEU A 39 -2.76 5.47 -0.22
N SER A 40 -3.12 5.45 -1.48
CA SER A 40 -3.67 6.61 -2.17
C SER A 40 -4.81 6.24 -3.10
N GLN A 41 -5.79 7.13 -3.18
CA GLN A 41 -6.92 7.03 -4.11
C GLN A 41 -7.07 8.37 -4.83
N GLY A 42 -6.95 8.33 -6.16
CA GLY A 42 -7.22 9.48 -7.01
C GLY A 42 -8.69 9.50 -7.43
N MET A 43 -9.33 10.66 -7.36
CA MET A 43 -10.74 10.83 -7.67
C MET A 43 -10.97 12.02 -8.59
N GLY A 44 -10.89 11.79 -9.90
CA GLY A 44 -11.13 12.83 -10.90
C GLY A 44 -12.58 13.37 -10.87
N ASP A 45 -13.55 12.50 -10.59
CA ASP A 45 -14.97 12.84 -10.55
C ASP A 45 -15.36 13.72 -9.34
N ALA A 46 -14.49 13.79 -8.34
CA ALA A 46 -14.68 14.65 -7.18
C ALA A 46 -14.71 16.16 -7.51
N VAL A 47 -14.25 16.54 -8.69
CA VAL A 47 -14.42 17.90 -9.23
C VAL A 47 -15.89 18.26 -9.35
N SER A 48 -16.74 17.28 -9.73
CA SER A 48 -18.19 17.45 -9.87
C SER A 48 -18.95 17.19 -8.57
N ASP A 49 -18.52 16.21 -7.78
CA ASP A 49 -19.19 15.84 -6.52
C ASP A 49 -18.19 15.69 -5.36
N LYS A 50 -18.17 16.71 -4.50
CA LYS A 50 -17.29 16.76 -3.34
C LYS A 50 -17.60 15.68 -2.28
N LYS A 51 -18.86 15.19 -2.21
CA LYS A 51 -19.26 14.17 -1.23
C LYS A 51 -18.55 12.83 -1.46
N LEU A 52 -18.15 12.55 -2.71
CA LEU A 52 -17.38 11.34 -3.01
C LEU A 52 -16.05 11.26 -2.25
N ILE A 53 -15.42 12.40 -2.03
CA ILE A 53 -14.13 12.44 -1.27
C ILE A 53 -14.33 12.10 0.19
N ASP A 54 -15.38 12.58 0.81
CA ASP A 54 -15.66 12.33 2.22
C ASP A 54 -15.97 10.83 2.43
N SER A 55 -16.74 10.22 1.52
CA SER A 55 -16.99 8.78 1.51
C SER A 55 -15.69 7.99 1.34
N ALA A 56 -14.88 8.32 0.34
CA ALA A 56 -13.61 7.63 0.10
C ALA A 56 -12.61 7.82 1.25
N ALA A 57 -12.58 8.99 1.89
CA ALA A 57 -11.76 9.22 3.07
C ALA A 57 -12.20 8.37 4.26
N ALA A 58 -13.52 8.17 4.42
CA ALA A 58 -14.08 7.28 5.43
C ALA A 58 -13.70 5.81 5.16
N ASP A 59 -13.86 5.34 3.92
CA ASP A 59 -13.54 3.98 3.52
C ASP A 59 -12.02 3.70 3.64
N LEU A 60 -11.19 4.61 3.15
CA LEU A 60 -9.74 4.48 3.28
C LEU A 60 -9.30 4.50 4.75
N SER A 61 -9.98 5.26 5.61
CA SER A 61 -9.71 5.29 7.04
C SER A 61 -10.07 3.97 7.73
N ARG A 62 -11.15 3.30 7.30
CA ARG A 62 -11.52 1.96 7.80
C ARG A 62 -10.48 0.91 7.40
N ILE A 63 -10.09 0.89 6.12
CA ILE A 63 -9.06 -0.03 5.61
C ILE A 63 -7.72 0.16 6.33
N ALA A 64 -7.31 1.40 6.50
CA ALA A 64 -6.01 1.73 7.09
C ALA A 64 -5.97 1.61 8.61
N GLY A 65 -7.12 1.68 9.30
CA GLY A 65 -7.20 1.85 10.76
C GLY A 65 -6.61 3.18 11.25
N GLN A 66 -6.48 4.16 10.35
CA GLN A 66 -5.96 5.50 10.61
C GLN A 66 -6.69 6.52 9.74
N LYS A 67 -6.96 7.71 10.28
CA LYS A 67 -7.67 8.78 9.56
C LYS A 67 -6.95 9.14 8.26
N ALA A 68 -7.68 9.09 7.16
CA ALA A 68 -7.21 9.50 5.85
C ALA A 68 -7.15 11.02 5.72
N ILE A 69 -6.20 11.51 4.94
CA ILE A 69 -6.02 12.93 4.62
C ILE A 69 -6.51 13.15 3.19
N THR A 70 -7.32 14.17 2.99
CA THR A 70 -7.74 14.61 1.67
C THR A 70 -6.59 15.34 0.99
N THR A 71 -6.30 14.98 -0.27
CA THR A 71 -5.29 15.65 -1.08
C THR A 71 -5.93 16.70 -1.98
N ILE A 72 -5.30 17.87 -2.05
CA ILE A 72 -5.79 19.03 -2.80
C ILE A 72 -4.92 19.31 -4.02
N SER A 73 -5.53 19.87 -5.07
CA SER A 73 -4.81 20.30 -6.26
C SER A 73 -3.87 21.46 -5.96
N LYS A 74 -2.64 21.38 -6.49
CA LYS A 74 -1.62 22.45 -6.38
C LYS A 74 -1.67 23.44 -7.53
N LYS A 75 -2.27 23.06 -8.67
CA LYS A 75 -2.31 23.85 -9.92
C LYS A 75 -3.71 23.93 -10.46
N ASP A 76 -3.96 25.00 -11.25
CA ASP A 76 -5.18 25.14 -12.04
C ASP A 76 -4.97 24.43 -13.38
N ILE A 77 -5.95 23.58 -13.77
CA ILE A 77 -5.95 22.88 -15.07
C ILE A 77 -7.34 23.02 -15.68
N SER A 78 -7.45 23.90 -16.68
CA SER A 78 -8.74 24.22 -17.31
C SER A 78 -9.42 23.03 -18.00
N ASN A 79 -8.63 22.19 -18.69
CA ASN A 79 -9.13 21.00 -19.39
C ASN A 79 -9.88 20.03 -18.45
N PHE A 80 -9.46 19.93 -17.19
CA PHE A 80 -10.09 19.10 -16.17
C PHE A 80 -11.07 19.88 -15.27
N LYS A 81 -11.35 21.14 -15.58
CA LYS A 81 -12.16 22.05 -14.72
C LYS A 81 -11.66 22.11 -13.28
N LEU A 82 -10.35 21.92 -13.09
CA LEU A 82 -9.68 21.83 -11.81
C LEU A 82 -9.08 23.17 -11.41
N ARG A 83 -9.33 23.61 -10.18
CA ARG A 83 -8.72 24.80 -9.58
C ARG A 83 -7.85 24.45 -8.39
N LYS A 84 -6.84 25.27 -8.13
CA LYS A 84 -6.00 25.15 -6.94
C LYS A 84 -6.85 25.14 -5.67
N GLY A 85 -6.53 24.20 -4.76
CA GLY A 85 -7.26 24.02 -3.51
C GLY A 85 -8.47 23.07 -3.62
N MET A 86 -8.84 22.61 -4.81
CA MET A 86 -9.92 21.62 -4.95
C MET A 86 -9.43 20.24 -4.46
N PRO A 87 -10.25 19.53 -3.67
CA PRO A 87 -9.95 18.18 -3.23
C PRO A 87 -10.09 17.19 -4.39
N ILE A 88 -9.08 16.34 -4.61
CA ILE A 88 -9.01 15.43 -5.76
C ILE A 88 -8.60 14.00 -5.40
N GLY A 89 -8.41 13.69 -4.14
CA GLY A 89 -8.04 12.35 -3.70
C GLY A 89 -7.88 12.24 -2.21
N THR A 90 -7.56 11.04 -1.78
CA THR A 90 -7.31 10.70 -0.37
C THR A 90 -6.01 9.94 -0.22
N LYS A 91 -5.34 10.07 0.92
CA LYS A 91 -4.05 9.44 1.19
C LYS A 91 -3.92 9.06 2.66
N VAL A 92 -3.28 7.91 2.92
CA VAL A 92 -2.84 7.49 4.26
C VAL A 92 -1.39 7.00 4.18
N THR A 93 -0.61 7.29 5.22
CA THR A 93 0.74 6.75 5.37
C THR A 93 0.80 5.91 6.64
N LEU A 94 1.09 4.63 6.50
CA LEU A 94 1.20 3.66 7.58
C LEU A 94 2.67 3.42 7.92
N ARG A 95 2.98 3.37 9.22
CA ARG A 95 4.32 3.10 9.76
C ARG A 95 4.22 2.18 10.98
N GLY A 96 5.35 1.55 11.34
CA GLY A 96 5.45 0.73 12.55
C GLY A 96 4.47 -0.44 12.56
N ASP A 97 3.80 -0.68 13.67
CA ASP A 97 2.95 -1.85 13.86
C ASP A 97 1.73 -1.85 12.93
N ARG A 98 1.08 -0.70 12.74
CA ARG A 98 -0.05 -0.56 11.80
C ARG A 98 0.32 -0.91 10.35
N MET A 99 1.55 -0.64 9.96
CA MET A 99 2.05 -1.00 8.63
C MET A 99 2.13 -2.52 8.45
N TYR A 100 2.65 -3.25 9.46
CA TYR A 100 2.73 -4.71 9.42
C TYR A 100 1.35 -5.37 9.53
N ASP A 101 0.44 -4.83 10.33
CA ASP A 101 -0.94 -5.31 10.40
C ASP A 101 -1.68 -5.16 9.07
N PHE A 102 -1.52 -4.00 8.42
CA PHE A 102 -2.09 -3.77 7.09
C PHE A 102 -1.48 -4.73 6.07
N LEU A 103 -0.15 -4.93 6.08
CA LEU A 103 0.54 -5.84 5.20
C LEU A 103 0.03 -7.28 5.35
N ASP A 104 -0.15 -7.74 6.57
CA ASP A 104 -0.67 -9.09 6.84
C ASP A 104 -2.11 -9.27 6.32
N ARG A 105 -3.00 -8.31 6.56
CA ARG A 105 -4.37 -8.34 6.01
C ARG A 105 -4.40 -8.27 4.49
N LEU A 106 -3.54 -7.47 3.88
CA LEU A 106 -3.42 -7.38 2.43
C LEU A 106 -3.04 -8.74 1.83
N LEU A 107 -2.01 -9.40 2.37
CA LEU A 107 -1.49 -10.66 1.82
C LEU A 107 -2.40 -11.84 2.10
N SER A 108 -2.93 -11.94 3.32
CA SER A 108 -3.69 -13.12 3.77
C SER A 108 -5.18 -13.07 3.39
N VAL A 109 -5.77 -11.87 3.29
CA VAL A 109 -7.21 -11.72 3.10
C VAL A 109 -7.55 -10.98 1.81
N ALA A 110 -7.00 -9.79 1.60
CA ALA A 110 -7.44 -8.91 0.51
C ALA A 110 -7.00 -9.42 -0.88
N LEU A 111 -5.75 -9.79 -1.06
CA LEU A 111 -5.25 -10.27 -2.36
C LEU A 111 -5.94 -11.55 -2.84
N PRO A 112 -6.16 -12.59 -2.00
CA PRO A 112 -6.89 -13.77 -2.42
C PRO A 112 -8.35 -13.51 -2.81
N ARG A 113 -8.97 -12.45 -2.29
CA ARG A 113 -10.33 -12.02 -2.65
C ARG A 113 -10.41 -11.23 -3.96
N THR A 114 -9.27 -10.84 -4.52
CA THR A 114 -9.26 -10.14 -5.80
C THR A 114 -9.77 -11.07 -6.91
N ARG A 115 -10.70 -10.57 -7.72
CA ARG A 115 -11.25 -11.31 -8.85
C ARG A 115 -10.13 -11.63 -9.85
N ASP A 116 -10.08 -12.89 -10.33
CA ASP A 116 -9.07 -13.37 -11.29
C ASP A 116 -7.61 -13.10 -10.87
N PHE A 117 -7.31 -13.26 -9.58
CA PHE A 117 -5.96 -13.06 -9.09
C PHE A 117 -4.99 -14.10 -9.67
N ARG A 118 -4.01 -13.62 -10.44
CA ARG A 118 -2.97 -14.45 -11.08
C ARG A 118 -1.57 -14.19 -10.53
N GLY A 119 -1.47 -13.48 -9.42
CA GLY A 119 -0.22 -13.01 -8.84
C GLY A 119 0.11 -11.56 -9.17
N ILE A 120 1.11 -11.03 -8.51
CA ILE A 120 1.54 -9.64 -8.60
C ILE A 120 2.62 -9.51 -9.68
N ASN A 121 2.46 -8.53 -10.57
CA ASN A 121 3.46 -8.26 -11.60
C ASN A 121 4.70 -7.59 -10.98
N PRO A 122 5.91 -8.13 -11.17
CA PRO A 122 7.14 -7.55 -10.61
C PRO A 122 7.59 -6.24 -11.30
N LYS A 123 6.91 -5.77 -12.33
CA LYS A 123 7.24 -4.51 -13.03
C LYS A 123 6.91 -3.24 -12.24
N GLY A 124 6.30 -3.36 -11.06
CA GLY A 124 5.91 -2.23 -10.21
C GLY A 124 7.05 -1.59 -9.40
N PHE A 125 8.30 -2.02 -9.58
CA PHE A 125 9.47 -1.38 -8.94
C PHE A 125 9.89 -0.11 -9.66
N ASP A 126 10.39 0.86 -8.91
CA ASP A 126 10.76 2.20 -9.40
C ASP A 126 12.26 2.37 -9.74
N GLY A 127 13.06 1.32 -9.64
CA GLY A 127 14.52 1.35 -9.83
C GLY A 127 15.30 1.78 -8.57
N ARG A 128 14.61 2.05 -7.46
CA ARG A 128 15.18 2.50 -6.18
C ARG A 128 14.69 1.68 -4.99
N GLY A 129 14.24 0.48 -5.26
CA GLY A 129 13.77 -0.44 -4.21
C GLY A 129 12.37 -0.17 -3.66
N ASN A 130 11.59 0.72 -4.24
CA ASN A 130 10.19 0.88 -3.87
C ASN A 130 9.28 0.13 -4.85
N PHE A 131 8.16 -0.36 -4.34
CA PHE A 131 7.22 -1.14 -5.12
C PHE A 131 5.82 -0.51 -5.07
N ASN A 132 5.16 -0.41 -6.23
CA ASN A 132 3.80 0.10 -6.36
C ASN A 132 2.85 -0.99 -6.85
N LEU A 133 1.74 -1.17 -6.14
CA LEU A 133 0.67 -2.10 -6.42
C LEU A 133 -0.63 -1.35 -6.65
N GLY A 134 -1.17 -1.41 -7.87
CA GLY A 134 -2.51 -0.89 -8.19
C GLY A 134 -3.58 -1.95 -7.94
N ILE A 135 -4.59 -1.59 -7.19
CA ILE A 135 -5.79 -2.39 -6.93
C ILE A 135 -6.97 -1.71 -7.61
N LYS A 136 -7.72 -2.47 -8.42
CA LYS A 136 -8.87 -1.91 -9.17
C LYS A 136 -10.09 -1.68 -8.29
N GLU A 137 -10.28 -2.49 -7.25
CA GLU A 137 -11.49 -2.53 -6.44
C GLU A 137 -11.13 -2.54 -4.95
N HIS A 138 -11.48 -1.50 -4.20
CA HIS A 138 -11.21 -1.42 -2.76
C HIS A 138 -12.13 -2.34 -1.94
N ILE A 139 -13.19 -2.88 -2.52
CA ILE A 139 -14.14 -3.81 -1.88
C ILE A 139 -13.55 -5.17 -1.53
N ILE A 140 -12.32 -5.47 -1.98
CA ILE A 140 -11.58 -6.68 -1.57
C ILE A 140 -11.25 -6.69 -0.07
N PHE A 141 -11.22 -5.52 0.57
CA PHE A 141 -10.98 -5.41 2.00
C PHE A 141 -12.24 -5.74 2.79
N PRO A 142 -12.15 -6.64 3.80
CA PRO A 142 -13.31 -7.07 4.59
C PRO A 142 -13.92 -5.96 5.46
N GLU A 143 -13.19 -4.88 5.70
CA GLU A 143 -13.65 -3.73 6.47
C GLU A 143 -14.68 -2.89 5.73
N ILE A 144 -14.81 -3.11 4.42
CA ILE A 144 -15.74 -2.37 3.55
C ILE A 144 -17.01 -3.19 3.37
N ASP A 145 -18.13 -2.58 3.73
CA ASP A 145 -19.46 -3.11 3.54
C ASP A 145 -19.93 -2.77 2.11
N ILE A 146 -20.08 -3.79 1.27
CA ILE A 146 -20.40 -3.65 -0.15
C ILE A 146 -21.73 -2.92 -0.35
N ASP A 147 -22.70 -3.14 0.53
CA ASP A 147 -24.05 -2.53 0.41
C ASP A 147 -24.03 -1.02 0.67
N LYS A 148 -22.99 -0.51 1.34
CA LYS A 148 -22.83 0.91 1.66
C LYS A 148 -21.89 1.65 0.71
N VAL A 149 -21.29 0.96 -0.23
CA VAL A 149 -20.36 1.55 -1.19
C VAL A 149 -21.15 2.22 -2.32
N ASN A 150 -21.09 3.54 -2.40
CA ASN A 150 -21.72 4.28 -3.49
C ASN A 150 -21.02 4.05 -4.84
N ARG A 151 -19.72 3.82 -4.83
CA ARG A 151 -18.92 3.63 -6.03
C ARG A 151 -17.67 2.78 -5.73
N ILE A 152 -17.38 1.83 -6.61
CA ILE A 152 -16.12 1.06 -6.56
C ILE A 152 -14.98 1.97 -7.00
N LEU A 153 -13.98 2.11 -6.12
CA LEU A 153 -12.80 2.94 -6.35
C LEU A 153 -11.55 2.07 -6.41
N GLY A 154 -10.66 2.41 -7.33
CA GLY A 154 -9.31 1.88 -7.32
C GLY A 154 -8.46 2.52 -6.24
N MET A 155 -7.35 1.85 -5.88
CA MET A 155 -6.36 2.40 -4.96
C MET A 155 -4.95 1.98 -5.37
N ASP A 156 -4.00 2.83 -5.09
CA ASP A 156 -2.58 2.54 -5.22
C ASP A 156 -1.96 2.31 -3.84
N ILE A 157 -1.21 1.24 -3.71
CA ILE A 157 -0.47 0.86 -2.51
C ILE A 157 1.02 0.93 -2.83
N THR A 158 1.72 1.89 -2.26
CA THR A 158 3.16 2.06 -2.45
C THR A 158 3.91 1.56 -1.23
N PHE A 159 4.77 0.56 -1.42
CA PHE A 159 5.67 0.02 -0.41
C PHE A 159 7.02 0.73 -0.53
N ILE A 160 7.40 1.46 0.51
CA ILE A 160 8.67 2.18 0.55
C ILE A 160 9.61 1.41 1.45
N THR A 161 10.71 0.97 0.88
CA THR A 161 11.75 0.20 1.57
C THR A 161 13.03 1.01 1.72
N LEU A 162 13.95 0.51 2.53
CA LEU A 162 15.31 1.01 2.66
C LEU A 162 16.30 0.10 1.91
N ALA A 163 15.88 -0.47 0.79
CA ALA A 163 16.72 -1.23 -0.09
C ALA A 163 17.44 -0.29 -1.08
N ASP A 164 18.67 -0.61 -1.43
CA ASP A 164 19.44 0.17 -2.41
C ASP A 164 19.11 -0.26 -3.86
N SER A 165 18.56 -1.47 -4.05
CA SER A 165 18.21 -2.02 -5.35
C SER A 165 16.83 -2.69 -5.36
N ASP A 166 16.24 -2.80 -6.57
CA ASP A 166 14.97 -3.50 -6.77
C ASP A 166 15.08 -5.01 -6.46
N GLU A 167 16.25 -5.63 -6.65
CA GLU A 167 16.46 -7.04 -6.33
C GLU A 167 16.40 -7.31 -4.84
N GLU A 168 16.99 -6.43 -4.04
CA GLU A 168 16.93 -6.50 -2.58
C GLU A 168 15.51 -6.28 -2.07
N ALA A 169 14.82 -5.25 -2.59
CA ALA A 169 13.44 -4.96 -2.25
C ALA A 169 12.51 -6.11 -2.63
N LYS A 170 12.69 -6.70 -3.82
CA LYS A 170 11.94 -7.87 -4.25
C LYS A 170 12.15 -9.05 -3.32
N SER A 171 13.42 -9.33 -2.95
CA SER A 171 13.74 -10.41 -2.02
C SER A 171 13.13 -10.20 -0.64
N LEU A 172 13.08 -8.95 -0.16
CA LEU A 172 12.39 -8.59 1.07
C LEU A 172 10.88 -8.85 0.98
N LEU A 173 10.23 -8.41 -0.11
CA LEU A 173 8.79 -8.62 -0.30
C LEU A 173 8.44 -10.10 -0.51
N ASP A 174 9.25 -10.85 -1.26
CA ASP A 174 9.11 -12.31 -1.40
C ASP A 174 9.17 -13.02 -0.03
N ALA A 175 10.09 -12.62 0.85
CA ALA A 175 10.21 -13.18 2.20
C ALA A 175 8.99 -12.88 3.09
N PHE A 176 8.32 -11.74 2.89
CA PHE A 176 7.02 -11.46 3.51
C PHE A 176 5.89 -12.31 2.95
N GLY A 177 6.06 -12.92 1.79
CA GLY A 177 5.05 -13.79 1.17
C GLY A 177 4.26 -13.10 0.04
N PHE A 178 4.82 -12.11 -0.63
CA PHE A 178 4.21 -11.53 -1.83
C PHE A 178 4.11 -12.59 -2.94
N PRO A 179 2.93 -12.82 -3.50
CA PRO A 179 2.72 -13.78 -4.58
C PRO A 179 3.10 -13.18 -5.94
N PHE A 180 4.39 -12.92 -6.17
CA PHE A 180 4.87 -12.47 -7.47
C PHE A 180 4.71 -13.57 -8.52
N VAL A 181 4.34 -13.17 -9.75
CA VAL A 181 4.31 -14.07 -10.89
C VAL A 181 5.72 -14.55 -11.20
N LYS A 182 5.95 -15.85 -11.14
CA LYS A 182 7.20 -16.46 -11.59
C LYS A 182 7.19 -16.41 -13.13
N LYS A 183 8.22 -15.81 -13.71
CA LYS A 183 8.48 -15.88 -15.15
C LYS A 183 9.03 -17.24 -15.50
#